data_66e1e359b4599856ec8283e062c666fb
#
_entry.id   66e1e359b4599856ec8283e062c666fb
#
_cell.length_a   1.000
_cell.length_b   1.000
_cell.length_c   1.000
_cell.angle_alpha   90.00
_cell.angle_beta   90.00
_cell.angle_gamma   90.00
#
_symmetry.space_group_name_H-M   'P 1'
#
loop_
_entity.id
_entity.type
_entity.pdbx_description
1 polymer ?
#
loop_
_entity_poly.entity_id
_entity_poly.type
_entity_poly.pdbx_seq_one_letter_code
_entity_poly.pdbx_strand_id
1 'polypeptide(L)'
;AWIIGWDLILEYAVGNIAVAVAWSGYMNQLLSGFGIHIPLWLCPDYANPEAVKEMLQTAPYLWGHPVVVNIPAVFIVFLVTAVLVIGIRESSIFNTVMVIIKLVVLLFFIVVGAFYVKPANWTPFAPNGWTPIMTAAAIIFFAYIGFDAISTAAEETRNPQRNLPIAMIASLGVCTVIYVAVAAVLVGIIPYQLLRGQEKPLAAAFDYLHIGWAAGIVSFGAVVATTAVLLVFQLGQPRIFFSMSRDGLLPPVFARVHPRFRTPHVTTILTGVFVAFFAAFMNIGEAANLSSIGTLFAFVLVCGGVILLRRRKPELHRPFRTPFVPLVPLLGIATCAYLMYSLPWTTWVRFVVWLAIGLCIYFAYGRRHSKLVNPEAKS
;
A
#
# COMPACT_ATOMS: atom_id res chain seq x y z
N ALA A 1 -4.17 17.49 -12.67
CA ALA A 1 -3.89 16.18 -13.28
C ALA A 1 -2.44 15.74 -12.99
N TRP A 2 -1.40 16.53 -13.36
CA TRP A 2 0.00 16.14 -13.19
C TRP A 2 0.34 15.77 -11.73
N ILE A 3 0.08 16.67 -10.78
CA ILE A 3 0.44 16.45 -9.36
C ILE A 3 -0.21 15.17 -8.83
N ILE A 4 -1.50 14.95 -9.13
CA ILE A 4 -2.20 13.73 -8.69
C ILE A 4 -1.57 12.50 -9.33
N GLY A 5 -1.29 12.51 -10.64
CA GLY A 5 -0.66 11.37 -11.31
C GLY A 5 0.74 11.07 -10.79
N TRP A 6 1.55 12.11 -10.50
CA TRP A 6 2.88 11.99 -9.92
C TRP A 6 2.85 11.43 -8.50
N ASP A 7 1.85 11.83 -7.74
CA ASP A 7 1.62 11.38 -6.38
C ASP A 7 1.16 9.92 -6.33
N LEU A 8 0.25 9.54 -7.23
CA LEU A 8 -0.17 8.14 -7.38
C LEU A 8 0.99 7.22 -7.78
N ILE A 9 1.98 7.70 -8.56
CA ILE A 9 3.20 6.92 -8.85
C ILE A 9 3.95 6.62 -7.56
N LEU A 10 4.10 7.60 -6.66
CA LEU A 10 4.72 7.39 -5.36
C LEU A 10 3.93 6.40 -4.53
N GLU A 11 2.62 6.61 -4.41
CA GLU A 11 1.73 5.78 -3.61
C GLU A 11 1.83 4.30 -3.99
N TYR A 12 1.67 3.99 -5.28
CA TYR A 12 1.71 2.61 -5.77
C TYR A 12 3.10 1.99 -5.64
N ALA A 13 4.18 2.75 -5.95
CA ALA A 13 5.54 2.25 -5.82
C ALA A 13 5.89 1.94 -4.37
N VAL A 14 5.65 2.90 -3.48
CA VAL A 14 6.03 2.77 -2.07
C VAL A 14 5.10 1.82 -1.32
N GLY A 15 3.81 1.80 -1.67
CA GLY A 15 2.88 0.78 -1.19
C GLY A 15 3.33 -0.63 -1.55
N ASN A 16 3.79 -0.83 -2.79
CA ASN A 16 4.34 -2.09 -3.24
C ASN A 16 5.60 -2.50 -2.46
N ILE A 17 6.51 -1.55 -2.18
CA ILE A 17 7.71 -1.78 -1.35
C ILE A 17 7.29 -2.27 0.04
N ALA A 18 6.38 -1.58 0.72
CA ALA A 18 5.92 -1.95 2.04
C ALA A 18 5.32 -3.36 2.08
N VAL A 19 4.49 -3.69 1.08
CA VAL A 19 3.85 -5.02 0.99
C VAL A 19 4.87 -6.11 0.66
N ALA A 20 5.88 -5.84 -0.17
CA ALA A 20 6.94 -6.80 -0.48
C ALA A 20 7.79 -7.13 0.76
N VAL A 21 8.11 -6.12 1.57
CA VAL A 21 8.83 -6.31 2.85
C VAL A 21 7.98 -7.10 3.84
N ALA A 22 6.68 -6.79 3.97
CA ALA A 22 5.76 -7.57 4.80
C ALA A 22 5.66 -9.03 4.33
N TRP A 23 5.55 -9.24 3.01
CA TRP A 23 5.52 -10.58 2.41
C TRP A 23 6.76 -11.39 2.79
N SER A 24 7.94 -10.78 2.72
CA SER A 24 9.20 -11.46 3.06
C SER A 24 9.22 -11.94 4.51
N GLY A 25 8.74 -11.14 5.45
CA GLY A 25 8.64 -11.49 6.85
C GLY A 25 7.73 -12.69 7.11
N TYR A 26 6.51 -12.70 6.54
CA TYR A 26 5.58 -13.82 6.67
C TYR A 26 6.06 -15.07 5.93
N MET A 27 6.71 -14.93 4.79
CA MET A 27 7.31 -16.04 4.06
C MET A 27 8.44 -16.69 4.89
N ASN A 28 9.32 -15.88 5.49
CA ASN A 28 10.37 -16.39 6.36
C ASN A 28 9.79 -17.16 7.56
N GLN A 29 8.72 -16.67 8.17
CA GLN A 29 8.03 -17.37 9.25
C GLN A 29 7.41 -18.69 8.79
N LEU A 30 6.78 -18.69 7.63
CA LEU A 30 6.21 -19.91 7.06
C LEU A 30 7.29 -20.96 6.78
N LEU A 31 8.42 -20.56 6.19
CA LEU A 31 9.56 -21.44 5.92
C LEU A 31 10.19 -21.98 7.21
N SER A 32 10.30 -21.14 8.24
CA SER A 32 10.80 -21.55 9.56
C SER A 32 9.96 -22.67 10.17
N GLY A 33 8.66 -22.69 9.93
CA GLY A 33 7.75 -23.78 10.33
C GLY A 33 8.07 -25.11 9.65
N PHE A 34 8.76 -25.10 8.50
CA PHE A 34 9.27 -26.28 7.79
C PHE A 34 10.77 -26.55 8.06
N GLY A 35 11.38 -25.86 9.02
CA GLY A 35 12.78 -26.01 9.37
C GLY A 35 13.77 -25.29 8.44
N ILE A 36 13.28 -24.42 7.52
CA ILE A 36 14.11 -23.63 6.63
C ILE A 36 14.27 -22.23 7.23
N HIS A 37 15.48 -21.88 7.65
CA HIS A 37 15.78 -20.57 8.25
C HIS A 37 16.59 -19.72 7.28
N ILE A 38 16.02 -18.57 6.87
CA ILE A 38 16.72 -17.57 6.07
C ILE A 38 17.52 -16.68 7.04
N PRO A 39 18.85 -16.49 6.83
CA PRO A 39 19.64 -15.60 7.67
C PRO A 39 19.06 -14.17 7.73
N LEU A 40 19.15 -13.53 8.88
CA LEU A 40 18.58 -12.18 9.11
C LEU A 40 19.17 -11.11 8.18
N TRP A 41 20.41 -11.26 7.72
CA TRP A 41 20.99 -10.30 6.75
C TRP A 41 20.45 -10.45 5.32
N LEU A 42 19.73 -11.56 5.01
CA LEU A 42 19.01 -11.79 3.75
C LEU A 42 17.49 -11.55 3.89
N CYS A 43 16.97 -11.47 5.11
CA CYS A 43 15.58 -11.16 5.42
C CYS A 43 15.52 -10.30 6.69
N PRO A 44 15.95 -9.03 6.60
CA PRO A 44 16.14 -8.16 7.74
C PRO A 44 14.82 -7.86 8.46
N ASP A 45 14.86 -7.90 9.79
CA ASP A 45 13.82 -7.44 10.69
C ASP A 45 14.34 -6.19 11.41
N TYR A 46 14.02 -5.03 10.87
CA TYR A 46 14.45 -3.74 11.42
C TYR A 46 13.62 -3.27 12.63
N ALA A 47 12.48 -3.89 12.88
CA ALA A 47 11.59 -3.50 13.96
C ALA A 47 12.03 -4.08 15.30
N ASN A 48 12.72 -5.24 15.32
CA ASN A 48 13.22 -5.89 16.51
C ASN A 48 14.69 -5.50 16.79
N PRO A 49 14.99 -4.79 17.90
CA PRO A 49 16.36 -4.38 18.22
C PRO A 49 17.33 -5.56 18.44
N GLU A 50 16.85 -6.72 18.92
CA GLU A 50 17.67 -7.91 19.10
C GLU A 50 18.02 -8.54 17.76
N ALA A 51 17.04 -8.65 16.86
CA ALA A 51 17.27 -9.12 15.49
C ALA A 51 18.25 -8.20 14.73
N VAL A 52 18.19 -6.89 14.93
CA VAL A 52 19.16 -5.95 14.35
C VAL A 52 20.57 -6.22 14.86
N LYS A 53 20.77 -6.49 16.16
CA LYS A 53 22.09 -6.82 16.71
C LYS A 53 22.62 -8.13 16.12
N GLU A 54 21.81 -9.18 16.08
CA GLU A 54 22.19 -10.49 15.50
C GLU A 54 22.49 -10.36 14.00
N MET A 55 21.68 -9.61 13.26
CA MET A 55 21.88 -9.31 11.86
C MET A 55 23.23 -8.64 11.61
N LEU A 56 23.60 -7.62 12.40
CA LEU A 56 24.89 -6.93 12.26
C LEU A 56 26.09 -7.81 12.63
N GLN A 57 25.92 -8.80 13.52
CA GLN A 57 26.96 -9.74 13.89
C GLN A 57 27.16 -10.84 12.84
N THR A 58 26.10 -11.24 12.15
CA THR A 58 26.12 -12.36 11.19
C THR A 58 26.26 -11.92 9.75
N ALA A 59 26.01 -10.61 9.44
CA ALA A 59 26.10 -10.06 8.10
C ALA A 59 27.54 -10.10 7.56
N PRO A 60 27.74 -10.44 6.28
CA PRO A 60 29.03 -10.27 5.63
C PRO A 60 29.38 -8.78 5.51
N TYR A 61 30.65 -8.47 5.70
CA TYR A 61 31.15 -7.10 5.58
C TYR A 61 31.80 -6.87 4.20
N LEU A 62 31.36 -5.83 3.49
CA LEU A 62 31.98 -5.39 2.25
C LEU A 62 32.48 -3.94 2.46
N TRP A 63 33.77 -3.71 2.29
CA TRP A 63 34.44 -2.41 2.51
C TRP A 63 34.11 -1.78 3.88
N GLY A 64 34.01 -2.60 4.93
CA GLY A 64 33.76 -2.13 6.30
C GLY A 64 32.28 -1.84 6.62
N HIS A 65 31.36 -2.07 5.68
CA HIS A 65 29.93 -1.92 5.89
C HIS A 65 29.22 -3.28 5.88
N PRO A 66 28.26 -3.54 6.78
CA PRO A 66 27.48 -4.77 6.77
C PRO A 66 26.57 -4.79 5.53
N VAL A 67 26.57 -5.90 4.81
CA VAL A 67 25.68 -6.11 3.65
C VAL A 67 24.39 -6.73 4.14
N VAL A 68 23.30 -5.96 4.07
CA VAL A 68 21.97 -6.40 4.46
C VAL A 68 21.03 -6.15 3.29
N VAL A 69 20.39 -7.22 2.80
CA VAL A 69 19.52 -7.16 1.60
C VAL A 69 18.32 -8.07 1.78
N ASN A 70 17.12 -7.56 1.57
CA ASN A 70 15.90 -8.37 1.65
C ASN A 70 15.68 -9.16 0.34
N ILE A 71 16.33 -10.33 0.24
CA ILE A 71 16.24 -11.18 -0.96
C ILE A 71 14.83 -11.74 -1.21
N PRO A 72 14.05 -12.23 -0.22
CA PRO A 72 12.70 -12.68 -0.48
C PRO A 72 11.78 -11.57 -1.02
N ALA A 73 11.94 -10.31 -0.55
CA ALA A 73 11.17 -9.19 -1.08
C ALA A 73 11.54 -8.89 -2.53
N VAL A 74 12.82 -8.90 -2.88
CA VAL A 74 13.30 -8.75 -4.26
C VAL A 74 12.77 -9.87 -5.15
N PHE A 75 12.82 -11.11 -4.68
CA PHE A 75 12.35 -12.29 -5.41
C PHE A 75 10.87 -12.18 -5.77
N ILE A 76 10.00 -11.88 -4.79
CA ILE A 76 8.55 -11.80 -5.07
C ILE A 76 8.22 -10.66 -6.03
N VAL A 77 8.88 -9.51 -5.91
CA VAL A 77 8.68 -8.38 -6.82
C VAL A 77 9.06 -8.75 -8.25
N PHE A 78 10.19 -9.41 -8.48
CA PHE A 78 10.57 -9.87 -9.82
C PHE A 78 9.66 -10.97 -10.34
N LEU A 79 9.20 -11.88 -9.49
CA LEU A 79 8.25 -12.92 -9.86
C LEU A 79 6.94 -12.29 -10.35
N VAL A 80 6.38 -11.36 -9.58
CA VAL A 80 5.15 -10.63 -9.94
C VAL A 80 5.38 -9.81 -11.21
N THR A 81 6.53 -9.15 -11.35
CA THR A 81 6.89 -8.40 -12.57
C THR A 81 6.88 -9.30 -13.80
N ALA A 82 7.53 -10.47 -13.71
CA ALA A 82 7.58 -11.43 -14.83
C ALA A 82 6.18 -11.91 -15.22
N VAL A 83 5.35 -12.24 -14.23
CA VAL A 83 3.96 -12.64 -14.43
C VAL A 83 3.17 -11.55 -15.17
N LEU A 84 3.29 -10.30 -14.75
CA LEU A 84 2.58 -9.16 -15.34
C LEU A 84 3.10 -8.79 -16.74
N VAL A 85 4.39 -8.95 -17.00
CA VAL A 85 4.96 -8.74 -18.37
C VAL A 85 4.45 -9.76 -19.35
N ILE A 86 4.39 -11.05 -18.95
CA ILE A 86 3.85 -12.13 -19.76
C ILE A 86 2.34 -11.94 -20.02
N GLY A 87 1.66 -11.22 -19.12
CA GLY A 87 0.25 -10.89 -19.30
C GLY A 87 -0.65 -12.08 -19.01
N ILE A 88 -0.44 -12.76 -17.90
CA ILE A 88 -1.42 -13.70 -17.40
C ILE A 88 -2.72 -12.93 -17.24
N ARG A 89 -3.72 -13.29 -18.04
CA ARG A 89 -5.10 -12.82 -17.85
C ARG A 89 -5.47 -13.23 -16.43
N GLU A 90 -5.47 -12.27 -15.52
CA GLU A 90 -5.98 -12.51 -14.18
C GLU A 90 -7.41 -12.99 -14.34
N SER A 91 -7.59 -14.29 -14.17
CA SER A 91 -8.94 -14.82 -14.06
C SER A 91 -9.56 -14.13 -12.87
N SER A 92 -10.67 -13.43 -13.06
CA SER A 92 -11.50 -12.87 -11.97
C SER A 92 -11.73 -13.92 -10.88
N ILE A 93 -11.77 -15.18 -11.25
CA ILE A 93 -11.86 -16.34 -10.36
C ILE A 93 -10.63 -16.45 -9.47
N PHE A 94 -9.40 -16.33 -10.01
CA PHE A 94 -8.17 -16.43 -9.23
C PHE A 94 -8.10 -15.33 -8.16
N ASN A 95 -8.38 -14.09 -8.55
CA ASN A 95 -8.43 -12.97 -7.60
C ASN A 95 -9.52 -13.19 -6.54
N THR A 96 -10.70 -13.66 -6.93
CA THR A 96 -11.81 -13.97 -6.00
C THR A 96 -11.40 -15.05 -5.00
N VAL A 97 -10.73 -16.12 -5.45
CA VAL A 97 -10.25 -17.20 -4.58
C VAL A 97 -9.24 -16.65 -3.56
N MET A 98 -8.28 -15.82 -3.99
CA MET A 98 -7.31 -15.20 -3.07
C MET A 98 -8.00 -14.30 -2.03
N VAL A 99 -9.02 -13.54 -2.44
CA VAL A 99 -9.81 -12.71 -1.53
C VAL A 99 -10.59 -13.57 -0.53
N ILE A 100 -11.18 -14.68 -0.95
CA ILE A 100 -11.88 -15.61 -0.06
C ILE A 100 -10.90 -16.22 0.94
N ILE A 101 -9.75 -16.69 0.50
CA ILE A 101 -8.71 -17.27 1.39
C ILE A 101 -8.32 -16.27 2.48
N LYS A 102 -8.00 -15.01 2.12
CA LYS A 102 -7.60 -14.01 3.12
C LYS A 102 -8.73 -13.69 4.11
N LEU A 103 -9.99 -13.61 3.65
CA LEU A 103 -11.13 -13.38 4.54
C LEU A 103 -11.35 -14.55 5.49
N VAL A 104 -11.24 -15.79 5.01
CA VAL A 104 -11.34 -17.00 5.84
C VAL A 104 -10.25 -16.99 6.90
N VAL A 105 -9.00 -16.67 6.55
CA VAL A 105 -7.89 -16.62 7.52
C VAL A 105 -8.08 -15.50 8.55
N LEU A 106 -8.57 -14.32 8.14
CA LEU A 106 -8.87 -13.23 9.08
C LEU A 106 -10.02 -13.60 10.03
N LEU A 107 -11.09 -14.22 9.50
CA LEU A 107 -12.18 -14.72 10.33
C LEU A 107 -11.72 -15.85 11.27
N PHE A 108 -10.86 -16.74 10.79
CA PHE A 108 -10.21 -17.76 11.63
C PHE A 108 -9.44 -17.11 12.79
N PHE A 109 -8.61 -16.09 12.50
CA PHE A 109 -7.89 -15.35 13.54
C PHE A 109 -8.83 -14.73 14.56
N ILE A 110 -9.92 -14.08 14.11
CA ILE A 110 -10.90 -13.44 15.00
C ILE A 110 -11.61 -14.49 15.86
N VAL A 111 -12.12 -15.57 15.25
CA VAL A 111 -12.92 -16.56 15.96
C VAL A 111 -12.05 -17.35 16.94
N VAL A 112 -10.94 -17.88 16.49
CA VAL A 112 -10.04 -18.67 17.37
C VAL A 112 -9.39 -17.77 18.42
N GLY A 113 -8.93 -16.60 18.04
CA GLY A 113 -8.31 -15.64 18.95
C GLY A 113 -9.27 -15.13 20.03
N ALA A 114 -10.55 -14.98 19.73
CA ALA A 114 -11.55 -14.51 20.68
C ALA A 114 -11.66 -15.36 21.94
N PHE A 115 -11.40 -16.67 21.84
CA PHE A 115 -11.39 -17.58 23.01
C PHE A 115 -10.22 -17.32 23.97
N TYR A 116 -9.17 -16.64 23.52
CA TYR A 116 -7.96 -16.36 24.32
C TYR A 116 -7.86 -14.89 24.74
N VAL A 117 -8.88 -14.07 24.45
CA VAL A 117 -8.94 -12.66 24.82
C VAL A 117 -9.01 -12.51 26.35
N LYS A 118 -8.10 -11.70 26.87
CA LYS A 118 -8.10 -11.27 28.29
C LYS A 118 -8.54 -9.80 28.36
N PRO A 119 -9.77 -9.48 28.80
CA PRO A 119 -10.28 -8.09 28.83
C PRO A 119 -9.40 -7.12 29.62
N ALA A 120 -8.62 -7.62 30.58
CA ALA A 120 -7.65 -6.83 31.35
C ALA A 120 -6.58 -6.16 30.46
N ASN A 121 -6.27 -6.74 29.29
CA ASN A 121 -5.30 -6.18 28.36
C ASN A 121 -5.82 -4.91 27.66
N TRP A 122 -7.12 -4.64 27.69
CA TRP A 122 -7.72 -3.42 27.11
C TRP A 122 -7.72 -2.23 28.07
N THR A 123 -7.33 -2.44 29.33
CA THR A 123 -7.30 -1.40 30.36
C THR A 123 -5.89 -1.12 30.83
N PRO A 124 -5.45 0.17 30.88
CA PRO A 124 -6.17 1.36 30.43
C PRO A 124 -6.21 1.47 28.90
N PHE A 125 -7.32 1.99 28.32
CA PHE A 125 -7.51 2.08 26.87
C PHE A 125 -6.50 3.03 26.18
N ALA A 126 -6.16 4.13 26.82
CA ALA A 126 -5.24 5.13 26.29
C ALA A 126 -4.13 5.46 27.31
N PRO A 127 -3.21 4.52 27.63
CA PRO A 127 -2.22 4.70 28.70
C PRO A 127 -1.24 5.83 28.44
N ASN A 128 -0.98 6.14 27.16
CA ASN A 128 -0.07 7.21 26.72
C ASN A 128 -0.79 8.48 26.26
N GLY A 129 -2.10 8.59 26.49
CA GLY A 129 -2.93 9.72 26.07
C GLY A 129 -3.37 9.64 24.61
N TRP A 130 -4.00 10.70 24.10
CA TRP A 130 -4.62 10.74 22.78
C TRP A 130 -3.65 11.04 21.64
N THR A 131 -2.55 11.76 21.87
CA THR A 131 -1.59 12.14 20.82
C THR A 131 -0.98 10.94 20.11
N PRO A 132 -0.49 9.88 20.80
CA PRO A 132 0.00 8.68 20.12
C PRO A 132 -1.08 7.94 19.33
N ILE A 133 -2.35 7.97 19.76
CA ILE A 133 -3.47 7.37 19.02
C ILE A 133 -3.68 8.09 17.69
N MET A 134 -3.59 9.43 17.67
CA MET A 134 -3.73 10.21 16.43
C MET A 134 -2.55 9.98 15.49
N THR A 135 -1.33 9.89 16.01
CA THR A 135 -0.15 9.51 15.22
C THR A 135 -0.30 8.11 14.64
N ALA A 136 -0.77 7.15 15.44
CA ALA A 136 -1.04 5.80 14.97
C ALA A 136 -2.13 5.78 13.89
N ALA A 137 -3.19 6.58 14.02
CA ALA A 137 -4.23 6.70 13.00
C ALA A 137 -3.68 7.20 11.67
N ALA A 138 -2.73 8.14 11.69
CA ALA A 138 -2.05 8.63 10.48
C ALA A 138 -1.19 7.55 9.81
N ILE A 139 -0.48 6.75 10.59
CA ILE A 139 0.35 5.65 10.10
C ILE A 139 -0.53 4.51 9.56
N ILE A 140 -1.58 4.13 10.32
CA ILE A 140 -2.47 3.01 9.98
C ILE A 140 -3.38 3.32 8.80
N PHE A 141 -3.49 4.60 8.40
CA PHE A 141 -4.17 5.00 7.17
C PHE A 141 -3.66 4.21 5.96
N PHE A 142 -2.38 3.82 5.97
CA PHE A 142 -1.79 2.92 4.97
C PHE A 142 -2.61 1.64 4.74
N ALA A 143 -3.20 1.07 5.80
CA ALA A 143 -4.01 -0.14 5.70
C ALA A 143 -5.32 0.04 4.92
N TYR A 144 -5.77 1.26 4.71
CA TYR A 144 -6.96 1.59 3.92
C TYR A 144 -6.64 1.92 2.45
N ILE A 145 -5.37 2.14 2.11
CA ILE A 145 -4.96 2.45 0.73
C ILE A 145 -5.32 1.29 -0.19
N GLY A 146 -5.87 1.61 -1.36
CA GLY A 146 -6.30 0.65 -2.37
C GLY A 146 -7.80 0.68 -2.68
N PHE A 147 -8.65 1.28 -1.85
CA PHE A 147 -10.06 1.48 -2.21
C PHE A 147 -10.21 2.43 -3.42
N ASP A 148 -9.28 3.33 -3.60
CA ASP A 148 -9.17 4.25 -4.74
C ASP A 148 -8.79 3.51 -6.03
N ALA A 149 -8.04 2.40 -5.93
CA ALA A 149 -7.71 1.54 -7.07
C ALA A 149 -8.96 1.00 -7.78
N ILE A 150 -10.11 0.90 -7.10
CA ILE A 150 -11.40 0.57 -7.70
C ILE A 150 -11.74 1.58 -8.82
N SER A 151 -11.35 2.85 -8.66
CA SER A 151 -11.59 3.89 -9.65
C SER A 151 -10.83 3.67 -10.96
N THR A 152 -9.68 3.00 -10.92
CA THR A 152 -8.88 2.67 -12.11
C THR A 152 -9.55 1.63 -13.02
N ALA A 153 -10.48 0.84 -12.47
CA ALA A 153 -11.27 -0.14 -13.19
C ALA A 153 -12.60 0.44 -13.77
N ALA A 154 -12.76 1.76 -13.76
CA ALA A 154 -14.00 2.42 -14.19
C ALA A 154 -14.38 2.09 -15.64
N GLU A 155 -13.41 1.99 -16.54
CA GLU A 155 -13.63 1.68 -17.97
C GLU A 155 -14.05 0.21 -18.19
N GLU A 156 -13.75 -0.68 -17.25
CA GLU A 156 -14.05 -2.12 -17.31
C GLU A 156 -15.34 -2.50 -16.52
N THR A 157 -15.87 -1.53 -15.74
CA THR A 157 -16.99 -1.78 -14.82
C THR A 157 -18.34 -1.56 -15.50
N ARG A 158 -19.29 -2.46 -15.30
CA ARG A 158 -20.69 -2.28 -15.73
C ARG A 158 -21.35 -1.23 -14.83
N ASN A 159 -22.03 -0.24 -15.43
CA ASN A 159 -22.69 0.87 -14.71
C ASN A 159 -21.78 1.54 -13.68
N PRO A 160 -20.58 2.04 -14.08
CA PRO A 160 -19.56 2.53 -13.16
C PRO A 160 -20.05 3.64 -12.25
N GLN A 161 -20.95 4.49 -12.75
CA GLN A 161 -21.51 5.64 -12.03
C GLN A 161 -22.29 5.26 -10.77
N ARG A 162 -22.85 4.05 -10.71
CA ARG A 162 -23.57 3.51 -9.56
C ARG A 162 -22.71 2.54 -8.76
N ASN A 163 -22.03 1.64 -9.47
CA ASN A 163 -21.34 0.51 -8.82
C ASN A 163 -20.04 0.93 -8.13
N LEU A 164 -19.28 1.89 -8.71
CA LEU A 164 -18.03 2.35 -8.07
C LEU A 164 -18.25 3.01 -6.71
N PRO A 165 -19.15 4.01 -6.55
CA PRO A 165 -19.39 4.58 -5.23
C PRO A 165 -19.83 3.57 -4.19
N ILE A 166 -20.72 2.63 -4.58
CA ILE A 166 -21.20 1.57 -3.68
C ILE A 166 -20.04 0.65 -3.28
N ALA A 167 -19.22 0.21 -4.25
CA ALA A 167 -18.08 -0.67 -4.00
C ALA A 167 -17.05 -0.01 -3.06
N MET A 168 -16.73 1.27 -3.29
CA MET A 168 -15.78 2.03 -2.46
C MET A 168 -16.29 2.17 -1.02
N ILE A 169 -17.53 2.60 -0.83
CA ILE A 169 -18.10 2.81 0.52
C ILE A 169 -18.27 1.47 1.25
N ALA A 170 -18.79 0.45 0.55
CA ALA A 170 -18.98 -0.87 1.13
C ALA A 170 -17.66 -1.52 1.53
N SER A 171 -16.63 -1.45 0.67
CA SER A 171 -15.30 -2.00 0.99
C SER A 171 -14.69 -1.33 2.21
N LEU A 172 -14.75 0.00 2.31
CA LEU A 172 -14.27 0.73 3.48
C LEU A 172 -15.01 0.31 4.76
N GLY A 173 -16.35 0.20 4.70
CA GLY A 173 -17.15 -0.23 5.85
C GLY A 173 -16.80 -1.64 6.32
N VAL A 174 -16.74 -2.61 5.40
CA VAL A 174 -16.39 -3.99 5.71
C VAL A 174 -14.96 -4.10 6.24
N CYS A 175 -13.99 -3.43 5.59
CA CYS A 175 -12.60 -3.43 6.06
C CYS A 175 -12.49 -2.83 7.46
N THR A 176 -13.18 -1.72 7.75
CA THR A 176 -13.15 -1.09 9.07
C THR A 176 -13.64 -2.05 10.16
N VAL A 177 -14.75 -2.73 9.93
CA VAL A 177 -15.28 -3.71 10.89
C VAL A 177 -14.27 -4.84 11.15
N ILE A 178 -13.71 -5.40 10.07
CA ILE A 178 -12.71 -6.49 10.20
C ILE A 178 -11.45 -5.98 10.90
N TYR A 179 -10.93 -4.81 10.56
CA TYR A 179 -9.71 -4.25 11.17
C TYR A 179 -9.88 -3.99 12.65
N VAL A 180 -11.03 -3.43 13.06
CA VAL A 180 -11.34 -3.20 14.48
C VAL A 180 -11.43 -4.52 15.22
N ALA A 181 -12.10 -5.53 14.64
CA ALA A 181 -12.23 -6.85 15.25
C ALA A 181 -10.88 -7.54 15.41
N VAL A 182 -10.03 -7.53 14.36
CA VAL A 182 -8.68 -8.09 14.40
C VAL A 182 -7.82 -7.37 15.44
N ALA A 183 -7.84 -6.04 15.47
CA ALA A 183 -7.07 -5.26 16.44
C ALA A 183 -7.52 -5.53 17.87
N ALA A 184 -8.83 -5.58 18.13
CA ALA A 184 -9.37 -5.88 19.46
C ALA A 184 -8.95 -7.27 19.96
N VAL A 185 -9.04 -8.30 19.11
CA VAL A 185 -8.61 -9.65 19.43
C VAL A 185 -7.09 -9.69 19.65
N LEU A 186 -6.31 -9.07 18.76
CA LEU A 186 -4.85 -9.06 18.87
C LEU A 186 -4.36 -8.48 20.20
N VAL A 187 -4.82 -7.27 20.55
CA VAL A 187 -4.44 -6.61 21.81
C VAL A 187 -5.10 -7.27 23.03
N GLY A 188 -6.18 -8.01 22.83
CA GLY A 188 -6.79 -8.84 23.87
C GLY A 188 -5.97 -10.07 24.19
N ILE A 189 -5.28 -10.66 23.21
CA ILE A 189 -4.38 -11.83 23.42
C ILE A 189 -3.05 -11.38 24.02
N ILE A 190 -2.38 -10.43 23.37
CA ILE A 190 -1.04 -9.96 23.74
C ILE A 190 -1.12 -8.55 24.31
N PRO A 191 -0.51 -8.27 25.48
CA PRO A 191 -0.32 -6.90 25.95
C PRO A 191 0.39 -6.05 24.89
N TYR A 192 -0.12 -4.83 24.64
CA TYR A 192 0.37 -3.97 23.56
C TYR A 192 1.88 -3.66 23.65
N GLN A 193 2.46 -3.70 24.86
CA GLN A 193 3.89 -3.47 25.08
C GLN A 193 4.75 -4.53 24.38
N LEU A 194 4.28 -5.78 24.30
CA LEU A 194 4.97 -6.90 23.66
C LEU A 194 4.76 -6.93 22.14
N LEU A 195 3.80 -6.17 21.61
CA LEU A 195 3.60 -5.99 20.18
C LEU A 195 4.58 -4.98 19.56
N ARG A 196 5.30 -4.24 20.39
CA ARG A 196 6.28 -3.27 19.92
C ARG A 196 7.44 -3.96 19.23
N GLY A 197 7.73 -3.56 17.98
CA GLY A 197 8.78 -4.14 17.17
C GLY A 197 8.40 -5.48 16.52
N GLN A 198 7.12 -5.85 16.49
CA GLN A 198 6.65 -7.05 15.80
C GLN A 198 6.26 -6.74 14.37
N GLU A 199 6.99 -7.29 13.40
CA GLU A 199 6.65 -7.16 11.97
C GLU A 199 5.51 -8.10 11.54
N LYS A 200 5.23 -9.15 12.33
CA LYS A 200 4.24 -10.20 12.05
C LYS A 200 3.26 -10.37 13.22
N PRO A 201 2.51 -9.33 13.61
CA PRO A 201 1.77 -9.30 14.86
C PRO A 201 0.70 -10.39 14.98
N LEU A 202 0.02 -10.75 13.88
CA LEU A 202 -1.03 -11.78 13.90
C LEU A 202 -0.47 -13.19 14.18
N ALA A 203 0.65 -13.53 13.55
CA ALA A 203 1.30 -14.81 13.79
C ALA A 203 1.92 -14.85 15.20
N ALA A 204 2.57 -13.73 15.62
CA ALA A 204 3.12 -13.59 16.96
C ALA A 204 2.08 -13.79 18.07
N ALA A 205 0.80 -13.46 17.81
CA ALA A 205 -0.26 -13.72 18.78
C ALA A 205 -0.45 -15.21 19.07
N PHE A 206 -0.43 -16.05 18.05
CA PHE A 206 -0.55 -17.49 18.24
C PHE A 206 0.75 -18.15 18.72
N ASP A 207 1.90 -17.60 18.35
CA ASP A 207 3.19 -18.02 18.93
C ASP A 207 3.24 -17.72 20.42
N TYR A 208 2.76 -16.56 20.87
CA TYR A 208 2.62 -16.21 22.29
C TYR A 208 1.71 -17.16 23.07
N LEU A 209 0.70 -17.71 22.42
CA LEU A 209 -0.19 -18.75 22.98
C LEU A 209 0.37 -20.17 22.87
N HIS A 210 1.55 -20.35 22.27
CA HIS A 210 2.14 -21.65 21.95
C HIS A 210 1.29 -22.52 21.02
N ILE A 211 0.52 -21.87 20.10
CA ILE A 211 -0.33 -22.54 19.11
C ILE A 211 0.33 -22.43 17.72
N GLY A 212 1.47 -23.08 17.52
CA GLY A 212 2.30 -22.95 16.32
C GLY A 212 1.57 -23.29 15.00
N TRP A 213 0.65 -24.28 15.01
CA TRP A 213 -0.13 -24.61 13.81
C TRP A 213 -1.04 -23.45 13.36
N ALA A 214 -1.62 -22.69 14.30
CA ALA A 214 -2.45 -21.53 13.99
C ALA A 214 -1.59 -20.36 13.48
N ALA A 215 -0.40 -20.15 14.04
CA ALA A 215 0.57 -19.19 13.51
C ALA A 215 0.96 -19.52 12.06
N GLY A 216 1.14 -20.80 11.72
CA GLY A 216 1.39 -21.28 10.37
C GLY A 216 0.26 -20.96 9.40
N ILE A 217 -1.00 -21.20 9.76
CA ILE A 217 -2.18 -20.86 8.94
C ILE A 217 -2.25 -19.36 8.68
N VAL A 218 -2.05 -18.54 9.71
CA VAL A 218 -2.07 -17.09 9.59
C VAL A 218 -0.94 -16.60 8.69
N SER A 219 0.27 -17.14 8.84
CA SER A 219 1.41 -16.78 7.99
C SER A 219 1.17 -17.16 6.53
N PHE A 220 0.62 -18.34 6.26
CA PHE A 220 0.22 -18.76 4.91
C PHE A 220 -0.82 -17.80 4.31
N GLY A 221 -1.88 -17.48 5.07
CA GLY A 221 -2.91 -16.54 4.64
C GLY A 221 -2.36 -15.14 4.37
N ALA A 222 -1.41 -14.67 5.18
CA ALA A 222 -0.74 -13.40 5.00
C ALA A 222 0.13 -13.39 3.74
N VAL A 223 0.86 -14.46 3.43
CA VAL A 223 1.63 -14.61 2.18
C VAL A 223 0.70 -14.54 0.97
N VAL A 224 -0.42 -15.26 0.98
CA VAL A 224 -1.42 -15.21 -0.10
C VAL A 224 -2.02 -13.82 -0.23
N ALA A 225 -2.41 -13.20 0.88
CA ALA A 225 -3.03 -11.87 0.88
C ALA A 225 -2.08 -10.80 0.34
N THR A 226 -0.83 -10.77 0.81
CA THR A 226 0.17 -9.80 0.37
C THR A 226 0.60 -10.01 -1.08
N THR A 227 0.64 -11.27 -1.57
CA THR A 227 0.86 -11.57 -2.99
C THR A 227 -0.25 -10.97 -3.86
N ALA A 228 -1.52 -11.08 -3.44
CA ALA A 228 -2.63 -10.47 -4.16
C ALA A 228 -2.53 -8.94 -4.21
N VAL A 229 -2.13 -8.30 -3.11
CA VAL A 229 -1.94 -6.85 -3.07
C VAL A 229 -0.77 -6.40 -3.96
N LEU A 230 0.36 -7.13 -3.94
CA LEU A 230 1.50 -6.87 -4.84
C LEU A 230 1.09 -6.91 -6.31
N LEU A 231 0.31 -7.90 -6.71
CA LEU A 231 -0.23 -8.00 -8.07
C LEU A 231 -1.07 -6.78 -8.45
N VAL A 232 -1.97 -6.34 -7.57
CA VAL A 232 -2.86 -5.19 -7.83
C VAL A 232 -2.08 -3.89 -7.93
N PHE A 233 -1.19 -3.60 -7.00
CA PHE A 233 -0.38 -2.38 -7.03
C PHE A 233 0.58 -2.35 -8.22
N GLN A 234 1.24 -3.46 -8.49
CA GLN A 234 2.20 -3.55 -9.58
C GLN A 234 1.54 -3.59 -10.96
N LEU A 235 0.26 -3.96 -11.06
CA LEU A 235 -0.57 -3.83 -12.25
C LEU A 235 -1.08 -2.39 -12.44
N GLY A 236 -1.46 -1.72 -11.35
CA GLY A 236 -2.01 -0.37 -11.36
C GLY A 236 -1.00 0.70 -11.77
N GLN A 237 0.22 0.62 -11.27
CA GLN A 237 1.25 1.63 -11.52
C GLN A 237 1.60 1.82 -13.01
N PRO A 238 1.84 0.79 -13.83
CA PRO A 238 2.03 0.94 -15.28
C PRO A 238 0.84 1.59 -15.99
N ARG A 239 -0.39 1.39 -15.51
CA ARG A 239 -1.60 2.03 -16.07
C ARG A 239 -1.59 3.54 -15.84
N ILE A 240 -1.09 4.01 -14.68
CA ILE A 240 -0.92 5.44 -14.39
C ILE A 240 0.10 6.05 -15.35
N PHE A 241 1.28 5.43 -15.49
CA PHE A 241 2.30 5.86 -16.45
C PHE A 241 1.75 5.92 -17.88
N PHE A 242 1.02 4.89 -18.29
CA PHE A 242 0.40 4.80 -19.60
C PHE A 242 -0.59 5.95 -19.84
N SER A 243 -1.48 6.21 -18.88
CA SER A 243 -2.45 7.29 -18.96
C SER A 243 -1.78 8.66 -19.04
N MET A 244 -0.80 8.92 -18.18
CA MET A 244 -0.03 10.18 -18.20
C MET A 244 0.74 10.37 -19.50
N SER A 245 1.30 9.32 -20.07
CA SER A 245 2.00 9.37 -21.36
C SER A 245 1.03 9.58 -22.52
N ARG A 246 -0.13 8.93 -22.50
CA ARG A 246 -1.20 9.14 -23.49
C ARG A 246 -1.69 10.59 -23.51
N ASP A 247 -1.72 11.24 -22.35
CA ASP A 247 -2.11 12.66 -22.21
C ASP A 247 -0.98 13.64 -22.56
N GLY A 248 0.21 13.12 -22.94
CA GLY A 248 1.38 13.92 -23.30
C GLY A 248 2.17 14.45 -22.10
N LEU A 249 1.85 14.02 -20.88
CA LEU A 249 2.52 14.47 -19.67
C LEU A 249 3.88 13.77 -19.46
N LEU A 250 4.03 12.53 -19.95
CA LEU A 250 5.27 11.74 -19.93
C LEU A 250 5.69 11.35 -21.36
N PRO A 251 6.97 11.01 -21.58
CA PRO A 251 7.47 10.55 -22.87
C PRO A 251 6.70 9.36 -23.44
N PRO A 252 6.54 9.25 -24.79
CA PRO A 252 5.76 8.17 -25.42
C PRO A 252 6.26 6.75 -25.14
N VAL A 253 7.51 6.61 -24.69
CA VAL A 253 8.09 5.32 -24.31
C VAL A 253 7.30 4.63 -23.20
N PHE A 254 6.69 5.41 -22.29
CA PHE A 254 5.86 4.91 -21.20
C PHE A 254 4.48 4.40 -21.65
N ALA A 255 4.05 4.72 -22.86
CA ALA A 255 2.84 4.20 -23.47
C ALA A 255 3.06 3.00 -24.41
N ARG A 256 4.30 2.48 -24.50
CA ARG A 256 4.61 1.36 -25.37
C ARG A 256 4.01 0.06 -24.85
N VAL A 257 3.22 -0.61 -25.72
CA VAL A 257 2.60 -1.90 -25.45
C VAL A 257 3.40 -3.00 -26.19
N HIS A 258 3.62 -4.11 -25.50
CA HIS A 258 4.34 -5.25 -26.10
C HIS A 258 3.54 -5.87 -27.26
N PRO A 259 4.13 -6.11 -28.46
CA PRO A 259 3.39 -6.60 -29.62
C PRO A 259 2.69 -7.93 -29.38
N ARG A 260 3.35 -8.88 -28.70
CA ARG A 260 2.84 -10.23 -28.45
C ARG A 260 1.96 -10.29 -27.20
N PHE A 261 2.40 -9.73 -26.08
CA PHE A 261 1.71 -9.86 -24.79
C PHE A 261 0.63 -8.82 -24.55
N ARG A 262 0.65 -7.73 -25.33
CA ARG A 262 -0.27 -6.57 -25.20
C ARG A 262 -0.28 -5.92 -23.81
N THR A 263 0.86 -5.99 -23.11
CA THR A 263 1.08 -5.40 -21.80
C THR A 263 2.00 -4.18 -21.90
N PRO A 264 1.93 -3.20 -21.00
CA PRO A 264 2.84 -2.06 -20.95
C PRO A 264 4.18 -2.47 -20.33
N HIS A 265 4.91 -3.37 -21.02
CA HIS A 265 6.10 -4.05 -20.50
C HIS A 265 7.22 -3.13 -20.02
N VAL A 266 7.46 -1.99 -20.70
CA VAL A 266 8.51 -1.04 -20.32
C VAL A 266 8.25 -0.48 -18.93
N THR A 267 7.05 0.02 -18.69
CA THR A 267 6.65 0.58 -17.40
C THR A 267 6.55 -0.48 -16.32
N THR A 268 6.09 -1.69 -16.66
CA THR A 268 6.03 -2.81 -15.71
C THR A 268 7.42 -3.23 -15.24
N ILE A 269 8.40 -3.35 -16.15
CA ILE A 269 9.78 -3.69 -15.79
C ILE A 269 10.42 -2.55 -15.00
N LEU A 270 10.25 -1.30 -15.43
CA LEU A 270 10.78 -0.13 -14.71
C LEU A 270 10.25 -0.07 -13.27
N THR A 271 8.95 -0.26 -13.10
CA THR A 271 8.31 -0.35 -11.78
C THR A 271 8.88 -1.50 -10.96
N GLY A 272 8.99 -2.69 -11.55
CA GLY A 272 9.53 -3.87 -10.87
C GLY A 272 10.97 -3.67 -10.39
N VAL A 273 11.84 -3.11 -11.24
CA VAL A 273 13.23 -2.82 -10.86
C VAL A 273 13.29 -1.75 -9.75
N PHE A 274 12.51 -0.68 -9.89
CA PHE A 274 12.44 0.37 -8.87
C PHE A 274 11.97 -0.17 -7.52
N VAL A 275 10.85 -0.89 -7.51
CA VAL A 275 10.27 -1.48 -6.29
C VAL A 275 11.24 -2.49 -5.68
N ALA A 276 11.84 -3.39 -6.48
CA ALA A 276 12.79 -4.39 -5.99
C ALA A 276 14.03 -3.75 -5.36
N PHE A 277 14.57 -2.70 -5.99
CA PHE A 277 15.73 -1.99 -5.45
C PHE A 277 15.42 -1.39 -4.07
N PHE A 278 14.32 -0.69 -3.93
CA PHE A 278 13.96 -0.08 -2.64
C PHE A 278 13.49 -1.12 -1.61
N ALA A 279 12.77 -2.17 -2.01
CA ALA A 279 12.36 -3.24 -1.11
C ALA A 279 13.55 -4.04 -0.53
N ALA A 280 14.71 -4.02 -1.24
CA ALA A 280 15.93 -4.63 -0.75
C ALA A 280 16.47 -3.97 0.53
N PHE A 281 16.22 -2.66 0.73
CA PHE A 281 16.88 -1.85 1.76
C PHE A 281 15.93 -1.06 2.66
N MET A 282 14.67 -0.85 2.25
CA MET A 282 13.70 -0.05 3.01
C MET A 282 13.04 -0.86 4.12
N ASN A 283 12.75 -0.15 5.19
CA ASN A 283 11.91 -0.65 6.28
C ASN A 283 10.43 -0.39 5.98
N ILE A 284 9.57 -1.32 6.41
CA ILE A 284 8.12 -1.26 6.18
C ILE A 284 7.47 0.03 6.72
N GLY A 285 7.90 0.50 7.90
CA GLY A 285 7.33 1.69 8.53
C GLY A 285 7.62 2.96 7.74
N GLU A 286 8.83 3.11 7.19
CA GLU A 286 9.20 4.25 6.35
C GLU A 286 8.41 4.27 5.04
N ALA A 287 8.26 3.10 4.42
CA ALA A 287 7.48 2.95 3.21
C ALA A 287 5.99 3.27 3.47
N ALA A 288 5.39 2.72 4.54
CA ALA A 288 4.01 2.98 4.90
C ALA A 288 3.73 4.48 5.15
N ASN A 289 4.63 5.17 5.88
CA ASN A 289 4.50 6.60 6.14
C ASN A 289 4.54 7.45 4.87
N LEU A 290 5.45 7.12 3.95
CA LEU A 290 5.61 7.85 2.70
C LEU A 290 4.43 7.61 1.73
N SER A 291 3.88 6.40 1.72
CA SER A 291 2.65 6.10 0.99
C SER A 291 1.45 6.86 1.58
N SER A 292 1.31 6.87 2.91
CA SER A 292 0.22 7.57 3.59
C SER A 292 0.19 9.06 3.30
N ILE A 293 1.34 9.76 3.35
CA ILE A 293 1.37 11.21 3.10
C ILE A 293 0.99 11.54 1.66
N GLY A 294 1.43 10.74 0.69
CA GLY A 294 1.08 10.89 -0.71
C GLY A 294 -0.43 10.76 -0.92
N THR A 295 -1.01 9.64 -0.47
CA THR A 295 -2.45 9.39 -0.63
C THR A 295 -3.32 10.45 0.07
N LEU A 296 -2.97 10.84 1.31
CA LEU A 296 -3.68 11.90 2.02
C LEU A 296 -3.64 13.24 1.27
N PHE A 297 -2.49 13.57 0.67
CA PHE A 297 -2.34 14.77 -0.14
C PHE A 297 -3.16 14.69 -1.43
N ALA A 298 -3.18 13.55 -2.12
CA ALA A 298 -4.04 13.35 -3.29
C ALA A 298 -5.52 13.56 -2.93
N PHE A 299 -5.97 13.07 -1.77
CA PHE A 299 -7.35 13.25 -1.32
C PHE A 299 -7.68 14.71 -0.98
N VAL A 300 -6.74 15.47 -0.42
CA VAL A 300 -6.88 16.93 -0.25
C VAL A 300 -7.12 17.61 -1.60
N LEU A 301 -6.32 17.26 -2.61
CA LEU A 301 -6.46 17.82 -3.96
C LEU A 301 -7.77 17.42 -4.63
N VAL A 302 -8.21 16.17 -4.48
CA VAL A 302 -9.48 15.67 -5.04
C VAL A 302 -10.66 16.38 -4.38
N CYS A 303 -10.68 16.49 -3.05
CA CYS A 303 -11.72 17.20 -2.31
C CYS A 303 -11.81 18.68 -2.71
N GLY A 304 -10.66 19.35 -2.83
CA GLY A 304 -10.58 20.72 -3.34
C GLY A 304 -11.06 20.84 -4.80
N GLY A 305 -10.71 19.87 -5.63
CA GLY A 305 -11.16 19.74 -7.01
C GLY A 305 -12.68 19.62 -7.15
N VAL A 306 -13.33 18.83 -6.26
CA VAL A 306 -14.79 18.69 -6.22
C VAL A 306 -15.47 20.03 -5.94
N ILE A 307 -14.98 20.79 -4.95
CA ILE A 307 -15.52 22.12 -4.60
C ILE A 307 -15.37 23.08 -5.77
N LEU A 308 -14.16 23.14 -6.35
CA LEU A 308 -13.86 24.04 -7.46
C LEU A 308 -14.68 23.73 -8.71
N LEU A 309 -14.80 22.44 -9.05
CA LEU A 309 -15.55 21.98 -10.22
C LEU A 309 -17.06 22.26 -10.07
N ARG A 310 -17.60 22.12 -8.85
CA ARG A 310 -19.00 22.48 -8.58
C ARG A 310 -19.28 23.95 -8.74
N ARG A 311 -18.33 24.82 -8.38
CA ARG A 311 -18.48 26.27 -8.52
C ARG A 311 -18.28 26.75 -9.96
N ARG A 312 -17.25 26.20 -10.67
CA ARG A 312 -16.90 26.68 -12.01
C ARG A 312 -17.71 26.07 -13.15
N LYS A 313 -18.21 24.84 -12.98
CA LYS A 313 -18.95 24.12 -14.02
C LYS A 313 -20.20 23.45 -13.40
N PRO A 314 -21.20 24.24 -12.98
CA PRO A 314 -22.41 23.71 -12.36
C PRO A 314 -23.25 22.86 -13.31
N GLU A 315 -23.19 23.13 -14.62
CA GLU A 315 -23.92 22.47 -15.69
C GLU A 315 -23.49 21.03 -15.99
N LEU A 316 -22.33 20.58 -15.51
CA LEU A 316 -21.87 19.22 -15.76
C LEU A 316 -22.84 18.19 -15.17
N HIS A 317 -23.26 17.24 -15.99
CA HIS A 317 -24.04 16.10 -15.52
C HIS A 317 -23.23 15.24 -14.53
N ARG A 318 -23.78 15.02 -13.35
CA ARG A 318 -23.16 14.24 -12.26
C ARG A 318 -24.10 13.14 -11.80
N PRO A 319 -23.89 11.92 -12.25
CA PRO A 319 -24.72 10.78 -11.81
C PRO A 319 -24.62 10.52 -10.32
N PHE A 320 -23.42 10.61 -9.76
CA PHE A 320 -23.19 10.61 -8.32
C PHE A 320 -22.92 12.03 -7.82
N ARG A 321 -23.72 12.49 -6.86
CA ARG A 321 -23.57 13.81 -6.24
C ARG A 321 -23.10 13.64 -4.80
N THR A 322 -21.90 14.10 -4.50
CA THR A 322 -21.41 14.19 -3.12
C THR A 322 -22.41 14.98 -2.29
N PRO A 323 -22.93 14.40 -1.16
CA PRO A 323 -23.88 15.11 -0.31
C PRO A 323 -23.19 16.29 0.40
N PHE A 324 -24.01 17.27 0.85
CA PHE A 324 -23.59 18.39 1.68
C PHE A 324 -22.31 19.12 1.24
N VAL A 325 -22.14 19.34 -0.07
CA VAL A 325 -21.02 20.19 -0.57
C VAL A 325 -21.33 21.66 -0.25
N PRO A 326 -20.36 22.43 0.33
CA PRO A 326 -18.92 22.11 0.49
C PRO A 326 -18.53 21.43 1.79
N LEU A 327 -19.43 21.16 2.72
CA LEU A 327 -19.11 20.68 4.07
C LEU A 327 -18.31 19.36 4.08
N VAL A 328 -18.82 18.32 3.38
CA VAL A 328 -18.16 17.01 3.36
C VAL A 328 -16.75 17.07 2.76
N PRO A 329 -16.52 17.72 1.59
CA PRO A 329 -15.16 17.89 1.09
C PRO A 329 -14.25 18.72 2.01
N LEU A 330 -14.77 19.75 2.70
CA LEU A 330 -13.98 20.53 3.66
C LEU A 330 -13.57 19.71 4.88
N LEU A 331 -14.47 18.88 5.41
CA LEU A 331 -14.14 17.93 6.46
C LEU A 331 -13.09 16.91 5.98
N GLY A 332 -13.21 16.42 4.75
CA GLY A 332 -12.20 15.56 4.14
C GLY A 332 -10.83 16.23 4.07
N ILE A 333 -10.77 17.49 3.63
CA ILE A 333 -9.50 18.27 3.61
C ILE A 333 -8.94 18.42 5.03
N ALA A 334 -9.79 18.81 5.99
CA ALA A 334 -9.34 19.06 7.36
C ALA A 334 -8.81 17.78 8.03
N THR A 335 -9.50 16.65 7.88
CA THR A 335 -9.07 15.36 8.45
C THR A 335 -7.79 14.85 7.77
N CYS A 336 -7.68 14.91 6.44
CA CYS A 336 -6.47 14.53 5.73
C CYS A 336 -5.27 15.42 6.14
N ALA A 337 -5.46 16.74 6.21
CA ALA A 337 -4.41 17.67 6.63
C ALA A 337 -3.97 17.42 8.08
N TYR A 338 -4.92 17.12 8.98
CA TYR A 338 -4.61 16.78 10.36
C TYR A 338 -3.80 15.47 10.48
N LEU A 339 -4.17 14.44 9.74
CA LEU A 339 -3.42 13.19 9.70
C LEU A 339 -2.01 13.41 9.10
N MET A 340 -1.89 14.18 8.02
CA MET A 340 -0.58 14.54 7.47
C MET A 340 0.30 15.28 8.49
N TYR A 341 -0.28 16.22 9.24
CA TYR A 341 0.44 16.94 10.29
C TYR A 341 0.99 16.00 11.39
N SER A 342 0.29 14.90 11.66
CA SER A 342 0.68 13.92 12.69
C SER A 342 1.81 12.98 12.24
N LEU A 343 2.20 12.99 10.94
CA LEU A 343 3.29 12.16 10.43
C LEU A 343 4.67 12.73 10.78
N PRO A 344 5.71 11.86 10.88
CA PRO A 344 7.07 12.27 11.18
C PRO A 344 7.63 13.33 10.20
N TRP A 345 8.43 14.26 10.69
CA TRP A 345 9.05 15.30 9.86
C TRP A 345 9.88 14.74 8.68
N THR A 346 10.57 13.63 8.91
CA THR A 346 11.34 12.96 7.86
C THR A 346 10.49 12.55 6.65
N THR A 347 9.23 12.15 6.89
CA THR A 347 8.26 11.84 5.85
C THR A 347 7.91 13.07 5.02
N TRP A 348 7.73 14.23 5.67
CA TRP A 348 7.47 15.50 4.99
C TRP A 348 8.65 15.91 4.09
N VAL A 349 9.88 15.80 4.57
CA VAL A 349 11.06 16.12 3.77
C VAL A 349 11.13 15.25 2.51
N ARG A 350 10.96 13.93 2.66
CA ARG A 350 10.95 12.99 1.53
C ARG A 350 9.85 13.31 0.52
N PHE A 351 8.67 13.63 1.02
CA PHE A 351 7.51 13.97 0.20
C PHE A 351 7.71 15.29 -0.58
N VAL A 352 8.23 16.33 0.07
CA VAL A 352 8.53 17.61 -0.58
C VAL A 352 9.60 17.44 -1.67
N VAL A 353 10.65 16.66 -1.40
CA VAL A 353 11.67 16.34 -2.40
C VAL A 353 11.05 15.62 -3.60
N TRP A 354 10.16 14.64 -3.35
CA TRP A 354 9.44 13.96 -4.42
C TRP A 354 8.59 14.90 -5.27
N LEU A 355 7.82 15.78 -4.63
CA LEU A 355 7.02 16.79 -5.34
C LEU A 355 7.90 17.77 -6.14
N ALA A 356 9.03 18.21 -5.58
CA ALA A 356 9.95 19.08 -6.28
C ALA A 356 10.51 18.42 -7.55
N ILE A 357 10.91 17.15 -7.47
CA ILE A 357 11.34 16.37 -8.65
C ILE A 357 10.21 16.31 -9.68
N GLY A 358 8.97 16.01 -9.26
CA GLY A 358 7.82 15.97 -10.13
C GLY A 358 7.53 17.30 -10.82
N LEU A 359 7.62 18.41 -10.11
CA LEU A 359 7.44 19.75 -10.67
C LEU A 359 8.56 20.09 -11.67
N CYS A 360 9.81 19.74 -11.38
CA CYS A 360 10.92 19.91 -12.34
C CYS A 360 10.65 19.14 -13.64
N ILE A 361 10.22 17.88 -13.56
CA ILE A 361 9.86 17.08 -14.75
C ILE A 361 8.67 17.71 -15.49
N TYR A 362 7.67 18.19 -14.77
CA TYR A 362 6.51 18.86 -15.38
C TYR A 362 6.89 20.09 -16.16
N PHE A 363 7.68 20.98 -15.58
CA PHE A 363 8.09 22.23 -16.26
C PHE A 363 9.07 21.96 -17.40
N ALA A 364 9.95 20.96 -17.25
CA ALA A 364 10.91 20.60 -18.29
C ALA A 364 10.24 19.92 -19.49
N TYR A 365 9.30 19.02 -19.26
CA TYR A 365 8.69 18.18 -20.29
C TYR A 365 7.18 18.31 -20.37
N GLY A 366 6.43 17.99 -19.29
CA GLY A 366 4.99 17.81 -19.32
C GLY A 366 4.20 19.05 -19.77
N ARG A 367 4.60 20.25 -19.33
CA ARG A 367 3.92 21.50 -19.73
C ARG A 367 4.00 21.74 -21.23
N ARG A 368 5.10 21.38 -21.89
CA ARG A 368 5.31 21.64 -23.32
C ARG A 368 4.59 20.62 -24.22
N HIS A 369 4.41 19.39 -23.75
CA HIS A 369 3.86 18.28 -24.52
C HIS A 369 2.42 17.90 -24.15
N SER A 370 1.83 18.56 -23.16
CA SER A 370 0.47 18.28 -22.71
C SER A 370 -0.54 18.55 -23.83
N LYS A 371 -1.33 17.55 -24.17
CA LYS A 371 -2.40 17.64 -25.17
C LYS A 371 -3.54 18.60 -24.79
N LEU A 372 -3.63 18.99 -23.51
CA LEU A 372 -4.58 19.99 -23.04
C LEU A 372 -4.12 21.41 -23.36
N VAL A 373 -2.81 21.65 -23.41
CA VAL A 373 -2.20 22.97 -23.69
C VAL A 373 -1.94 23.14 -25.18
N ASN A 374 -1.57 22.06 -25.87
CA ASN A 374 -1.27 22.04 -27.31
C ASN A 374 -2.22 21.07 -28.04
N PRO A 375 -3.43 21.53 -28.47
CA PRO A 375 -4.38 20.69 -29.18
C PRO A 375 -3.86 20.17 -30.54
N GLU A 376 -2.85 20.82 -31.12
CA GLU A 376 -2.23 20.44 -32.42
C GLU A 376 -1.34 19.20 -32.33
N ALA A 377 -0.95 18.76 -31.12
CA ALA A 377 -0.23 17.51 -30.91
C ALA A 377 -1.13 16.24 -31.03
N LYS A 378 -2.30 16.39 -31.67
CA LYS A 378 -3.29 15.31 -31.87
C LYS A 378 -3.07 14.47 -33.14
N SER A 379 -2.04 14.76 -33.94
CA SER A 379 -1.73 14.01 -35.18
C SER A 379 -0.69 12.90 -34.94
#